data_1fad841c9e836f21033435a88d57d28b
#
_entry.id   1fad841c9e836f21033435a88d57d28b
#
_cell.length_a   1.000
_cell.length_b   1.000
_cell.length_c   1.000
_cell.angle_alpha   90.00
_cell.angle_beta   90.00
_cell.angle_gamma   90.00
#
_symmetry.space_group_name_H-M   'P 1'
#
loop_
_entity.id
_entity.type
_entity.pdbx_description
1 polymer ?
#
loop_
_entity_poly.entity_id
_entity_poly.type
_entity_poly.pdbx_seq_one_letter_code
_entity_poly.pdbx_strand_id
1 'polypeptide(L)'
;MTARRLPKLSEVKLTRRTLIACGAALVVAGAGVAVGVTRCSRGAADVPVEPTAGAEASENGAAKLGGKLSLYTTCPEELVNAVVARFSQDAGVAVALVRGSEAELVGQLLDGDVAGKPAADVIWGGEALWYAGVEGLSSGLEPVQREIGAFALAEGLADGKKGTPAAYADLLAASLAGRVALCDPTSCEAGWLHLVAMLSEASGTSAGGTLGDDVSWAFVQELLAEGAAVCADEDAALQALLDGNADVALVSEQCARQLARRTGQTTVAWPESAVGVADACAGAVEGCLNERQAEAFVEFLAGHDGQQVVADALARPVADDVQVAGGDDVPANDDVEVVATDADTAAKQREEILATWARVLAGEWTPAAAEEDAAEDGGEAGEAKA
;
A
#
# COMPACT_ATOMS: atom_id res chain seq x y z
N MET A 1 32.53 19.56 -32.09
CA MET A 1 31.30 19.01 -31.51
C MET A 1 31.51 18.91 -30.00
N THR A 2 30.92 19.77 -29.24
CA THR A 2 31.13 19.93 -27.80
C THR A 2 30.15 19.04 -27.06
N ALA A 3 30.67 18.03 -26.37
CA ALA A 3 29.88 17.12 -25.51
C ALA A 3 29.26 17.92 -24.36
N ARG A 4 27.93 18.00 -24.29
CA ARG A 4 27.18 18.54 -23.15
C ARG A 4 27.29 17.56 -21.98
N ARG A 5 28.00 17.97 -20.91
CA ARG A 5 27.96 17.24 -19.63
C ARG A 5 26.56 17.32 -19.04
N LEU A 6 26.01 16.18 -18.67
CA LEU A 6 24.80 16.10 -17.86
C LEU A 6 25.08 16.67 -16.45
N PRO A 7 24.17 17.43 -15.85
CA PRO A 7 24.33 17.94 -14.49
C PRO A 7 24.25 16.77 -13.47
N LYS A 8 25.02 16.89 -12.39
CA LYS A 8 24.99 15.91 -11.29
C LYS A 8 23.64 16.02 -10.55
N LEU A 9 23.07 14.87 -10.14
CA LEU A 9 21.79 14.78 -9.44
C LEU A 9 21.66 15.71 -8.21
N SER A 10 22.78 16.06 -7.56
CA SER A 10 22.78 16.99 -6.41
C SER A 10 22.50 18.45 -6.74
N GLU A 11 22.35 18.82 -8.03
CA GLU A 11 22.06 20.19 -8.46
C GLU A 11 20.65 20.38 -9.03
N VAL A 12 19.84 19.31 -9.08
CA VAL A 12 18.49 19.36 -9.61
C VAL A 12 17.53 19.70 -8.48
N LYS A 13 17.18 20.96 -8.34
CA LYS A 13 16.02 21.35 -7.53
C LYS A 13 14.77 20.85 -8.25
N LEU A 14 14.16 19.78 -7.73
CA LEU A 14 12.88 19.28 -8.20
C LEU A 14 11.81 20.36 -7.93
N THR A 15 11.29 20.95 -8.99
CA THR A 15 10.14 21.86 -8.89
C THR A 15 8.86 21.06 -8.99
N ARG A 16 7.74 21.55 -8.38
CA ARG A 16 6.37 20.98 -8.46
C ARG A 16 6.03 20.40 -9.85
N ARG A 17 6.42 21.09 -10.92
CA ARG A 17 6.16 20.68 -12.31
C ARG A 17 6.97 19.47 -12.77
N THR A 18 8.11 19.21 -12.17
CA THR A 18 9.00 18.09 -12.57
C THR A 18 8.52 16.77 -11.96
N LEU A 19 7.97 16.79 -10.74
CA LEU A 19 7.35 15.62 -10.10
C LEU A 19 6.08 15.16 -10.84
N ILE A 20 5.22 16.10 -11.26
CA ILE A 20 4.00 15.79 -12.03
C ILE A 20 4.35 15.22 -13.42
N ALA A 21 5.46 15.66 -14.03
CA ALA A 21 5.88 15.15 -15.33
C ALA A 21 6.44 13.73 -15.26
N CYS A 22 7.02 13.30 -14.14
CA CYS A 22 7.53 11.93 -13.99
C CYS A 22 6.41 10.91 -13.73
N GLY A 23 5.34 11.29 -13.00
CA GLY A 23 4.17 10.42 -12.81
C GLY A 23 3.27 10.27 -14.05
N ALA A 24 3.33 11.22 -14.99
CA ALA A 24 2.51 11.19 -16.21
C ALA A 24 3.22 10.60 -17.44
N ALA A 25 4.54 10.36 -17.39
CA ALA A 25 5.34 9.95 -18.54
C ALA A 25 5.46 8.42 -18.74
N LEU A 26 4.98 7.61 -17.80
CA LEU A 26 5.07 6.14 -17.87
C LEU A 26 3.88 5.45 -18.55
N VAL A 27 2.93 6.18 -19.16
CA VAL A 27 1.73 5.59 -19.78
C VAL A 27 1.78 5.53 -21.31
N VAL A 28 2.85 5.96 -21.99
CA VAL A 28 2.87 5.96 -23.47
C VAL A 28 4.17 5.38 -24.02
N ALA A 29 4.34 4.06 -23.99
CA ALA A 29 5.09 3.33 -25.03
C ALA A 29 4.88 1.81 -24.88
N GLY A 30 3.78 1.29 -25.37
CA GLY A 30 3.57 -0.16 -25.51
C GLY A 30 2.40 -0.40 -26.45
N ALA A 31 2.71 -0.78 -27.70
CA ALA A 31 1.70 -1.04 -28.72
C ALA A 31 0.91 -2.32 -28.40
N GLY A 32 -0.42 -2.18 -28.29
CA GLY A 32 -1.34 -3.16 -28.80
C GLY A 32 -1.88 -4.21 -27.86
N VAL A 33 -2.64 -3.83 -26.81
CA VAL A 33 -3.87 -4.55 -26.42
C VAL A 33 -4.86 -3.47 -25.98
N ALA A 34 -5.91 -3.28 -26.76
CA ALA A 34 -7.02 -2.41 -26.39
C ALA A 34 -7.87 -3.13 -25.36
N VAL A 35 -7.56 -3.02 -24.09
CA VAL A 35 -8.51 -3.23 -23.01
C VAL A 35 -9.12 -1.87 -22.74
N GLY A 36 -10.41 -1.76 -23.01
CA GLY A 36 -11.16 -0.55 -22.80
C GLY A 36 -11.18 -0.19 -21.31
N VAL A 37 -10.29 0.70 -20.90
CA VAL A 37 -10.39 1.39 -19.63
C VAL A 37 -11.56 2.35 -19.76
N THR A 38 -12.73 1.92 -19.31
CA THR A 38 -13.85 2.83 -19.10
C THR A 38 -13.45 3.69 -17.90
N ARG A 39 -12.93 4.86 -18.21
CA ARG A 39 -12.68 5.93 -17.24
C ARG A 39 -14.02 6.27 -16.59
N CYS A 40 -14.32 5.69 -15.45
CA CYS A 40 -15.27 6.25 -14.53
C CYS A 40 -14.59 7.42 -13.81
N SER A 41 -14.53 8.57 -14.49
CA SER A 41 -14.37 9.85 -13.82
C SER A 41 -15.67 10.13 -13.07
N ARG A 42 -15.87 9.51 -11.93
CA ARG A 42 -16.79 10.05 -10.93
C ARG A 42 -16.00 11.13 -10.21
N GLY A 43 -16.38 12.37 -10.50
CA GLY A 43 -15.97 13.51 -9.72
C GLY A 43 -16.17 13.21 -8.24
N ALA A 44 -15.20 13.58 -7.42
CA ALA A 44 -15.33 13.61 -5.98
C ALA A 44 -16.61 14.38 -5.65
N ALA A 45 -17.67 13.67 -5.37
CA ALA A 45 -18.84 14.25 -4.77
C ALA A 45 -18.51 14.35 -3.28
N ASP A 46 -18.29 15.57 -2.81
CA ASP A 46 -18.47 15.92 -1.42
C ASP A 46 -19.79 15.32 -0.95
N VAL A 47 -19.74 14.20 -0.27
CA VAL A 47 -20.86 13.68 0.49
C VAL A 47 -20.61 14.09 1.93
N PRO A 48 -21.20 15.20 2.41
CA PRO A 48 -21.24 15.47 3.83
C PRO A 48 -22.04 14.33 4.45
N VAL A 49 -21.43 13.56 5.33
CA VAL A 49 -22.22 12.74 6.26
C VAL A 49 -22.93 13.72 7.18
N GLU A 50 -24.19 14.03 6.87
CA GLU A 50 -25.02 14.82 7.78
C GLU A 50 -25.10 14.07 9.12
N PRO A 51 -24.83 14.75 10.24
CA PRO A 51 -25.01 14.15 11.54
C PRO A 51 -26.50 13.78 11.67
N THR A 52 -26.79 12.51 11.84
CA THR A 52 -28.12 12.04 12.23
C THR A 52 -28.52 12.81 13.50
N ALA A 53 -29.48 13.67 13.39
CA ALA A 53 -30.04 14.43 14.51
C ALA A 53 -30.66 13.45 15.51
N GLY A 54 -29.91 13.17 16.59
CA GLY A 54 -30.28 12.21 17.63
C GLY A 54 -29.18 12.05 18.68
N ALA A 55 -28.40 13.10 18.93
CA ALA A 55 -27.37 13.06 20.00
C ALA A 55 -28.08 13.29 21.35
N GLU A 56 -28.42 12.18 22.01
CA GLU A 56 -28.63 12.21 23.45
C GLU A 56 -27.30 12.44 24.15
N ALA A 57 -27.28 13.28 25.19
CA ALA A 57 -26.06 13.64 25.91
C ALA A 57 -25.38 12.37 26.43
N SER A 58 -24.06 12.23 26.15
CA SER A 58 -23.20 11.22 26.78
C SER A 58 -23.32 11.34 28.32
N GLU A 59 -23.50 10.20 29.01
CA GLU A 59 -23.66 10.13 30.47
C GLU A 59 -22.47 10.65 31.29
N ASN A 60 -21.35 11.01 30.66
CA ASN A 60 -20.18 11.65 31.28
C ASN A 60 -20.14 13.11 30.87
N GLY A 61 -20.74 14.01 31.61
CA GLY A 61 -20.90 15.45 31.40
C GLY A 61 -19.71 16.33 30.94
N ALA A 62 -18.80 15.80 30.13
CA ALA A 62 -17.78 16.57 29.43
C ALA A 62 -18.38 17.22 28.18
N ALA A 63 -18.16 18.52 28.00
CA ALA A 63 -18.62 19.24 26.80
C ALA A 63 -17.92 18.64 25.57
N LYS A 64 -18.70 18.22 24.57
CA LYS A 64 -18.16 17.73 23.29
C LYS A 64 -17.32 18.81 22.62
N LEU A 65 -16.24 18.38 21.94
CA LEU A 65 -15.35 19.28 21.22
C LEU A 65 -16.08 20.06 20.12
N GLY A 66 -16.93 19.37 19.34
CA GLY A 66 -17.69 19.95 18.23
C GLY A 66 -16.80 20.39 17.09
N GLY A 67 -17.42 20.98 16.06
CA GLY A 67 -16.70 21.50 14.91
C GLY A 67 -16.64 20.51 13.74
N LYS A 68 -15.64 20.70 12.86
CA LYS A 68 -15.45 19.88 11.65
C LYS A 68 -13.99 19.48 11.49
N LEU A 69 -13.75 18.43 10.70
CA LEU A 69 -12.45 17.89 10.37
C LEU A 69 -12.44 17.44 8.90
N SER A 70 -11.34 17.71 8.18
CA SER A 70 -11.06 17.16 6.86
C SER A 70 -10.03 16.04 7.00
N LEU A 71 -10.46 14.80 6.75
CA LEU A 71 -9.64 13.59 6.86
C LEU A 71 -9.28 13.08 5.47
N TYR A 72 -7.99 12.94 5.19
CA TYR A 72 -7.45 12.28 4.01
C TYR A 72 -6.94 10.89 4.40
N THR A 73 -7.36 9.84 3.67
CA THR A 73 -7.03 8.47 4.08
C THR A 73 -6.91 7.51 2.90
N THR A 74 -5.98 6.55 3.05
CA THR A 74 -5.82 5.40 2.16
C THR A 74 -6.56 4.17 2.70
N CYS A 75 -6.97 4.22 3.97
CA CYS A 75 -7.56 3.08 4.66
C CYS A 75 -8.87 2.58 4.03
N PRO A 76 -9.18 1.28 4.16
CA PRO A 76 -10.42 0.69 3.68
C PRO A 76 -11.67 1.35 4.24
N GLU A 77 -12.71 1.46 3.41
CA GLU A 77 -13.94 2.19 3.74
C GLU A 77 -14.60 1.72 5.05
N GLU A 78 -14.61 0.41 5.28
CA GLU A 78 -15.25 -0.17 6.47
C GLU A 78 -14.54 0.28 7.76
N LEU A 79 -13.21 0.29 7.78
CA LEU A 79 -12.41 0.76 8.91
C LEU A 79 -12.65 2.27 9.14
N VAL A 80 -12.52 3.05 8.08
CA VAL A 80 -12.67 4.51 8.17
C VAL A 80 -14.05 4.88 8.69
N ASN A 81 -15.11 4.25 8.16
CA ASN A 81 -16.46 4.51 8.59
C ASN A 81 -16.67 4.15 10.07
N ALA A 82 -16.10 3.04 10.57
CA ALA A 82 -16.20 2.65 11.96
C ALA A 82 -15.52 3.67 12.90
N VAL A 83 -14.28 4.06 12.59
CA VAL A 83 -13.50 5.03 13.37
C VAL A 83 -14.15 6.40 13.34
N VAL A 84 -14.53 6.90 12.17
CA VAL A 84 -15.20 8.21 12.02
C VAL A 84 -16.53 8.26 12.77
N ALA A 85 -17.33 7.19 12.69
CA ALA A 85 -18.61 7.13 13.39
C ALA A 85 -18.41 7.22 14.91
N ARG A 86 -17.46 6.46 15.46
CA ARG A 86 -17.16 6.46 16.91
C ARG A 86 -16.61 7.82 17.35
N PHE A 87 -15.60 8.35 16.65
CA PHE A 87 -15.03 9.66 16.97
C PHE A 87 -16.09 10.78 16.89
N SER A 88 -16.91 10.80 15.83
CA SER A 88 -17.96 11.80 15.68
C SER A 88 -19.02 11.69 16.80
N GLN A 89 -19.33 10.47 17.23
CA GLN A 89 -20.26 10.25 18.35
C GLN A 89 -19.69 10.79 19.66
N ASP A 90 -18.42 10.51 19.95
CA ASP A 90 -17.77 10.87 21.21
C ASP A 90 -17.40 12.35 21.27
N ALA A 91 -16.73 12.88 20.24
CA ALA A 91 -16.22 14.24 20.17
C ALA A 91 -17.23 15.26 19.63
N GLY A 92 -18.31 14.82 18.93
CA GLY A 92 -19.28 15.71 18.29
C GLY A 92 -18.71 16.46 17.07
N VAL A 93 -17.67 15.92 16.45
CA VAL A 93 -16.96 16.51 15.30
C VAL A 93 -17.54 15.93 14.01
N ALA A 94 -17.89 16.77 13.04
CA ALA A 94 -18.27 16.35 11.71
C ALA A 94 -17.01 16.11 10.86
N VAL A 95 -16.86 14.93 10.26
CA VAL A 95 -15.69 14.57 9.46
C VAL A 95 -16.03 14.59 7.97
N ALA A 96 -15.30 15.41 7.18
CA ALA A 96 -15.33 15.37 5.74
C ALA A 96 -14.19 14.43 5.28
N LEU A 97 -14.52 13.44 4.45
CA LEU A 97 -13.61 12.35 4.08
C LEU A 97 -13.18 12.47 2.63
N VAL A 98 -11.85 12.36 2.39
CA VAL A 98 -11.27 12.17 1.08
C VAL A 98 -10.49 10.86 1.11
N ARG A 99 -10.84 9.93 0.21
CA ARG A 99 -10.15 8.65 0.05
C ARG A 99 -9.41 8.60 -1.29
N GLY A 100 -8.26 7.97 -1.30
CA GLY A 100 -7.44 7.75 -2.48
C GLY A 100 -6.29 6.80 -2.20
N SER A 101 -5.49 6.50 -3.21
CA SER A 101 -4.20 5.84 -3.03
C SER A 101 -3.20 6.79 -2.38
N GLU A 102 -2.10 6.23 -1.81
CA GLU A 102 -1.02 7.02 -1.21
C GLU A 102 -0.50 8.09 -2.19
N ALA A 103 -0.25 7.71 -3.43
CA ALA A 103 0.25 8.63 -4.45
C ALA A 103 -0.74 9.77 -4.77
N GLU A 104 -2.04 9.47 -4.81
CA GLU A 104 -3.09 10.48 -5.02
C GLU A 104 -3.19 11.45 -3.85
N LEU A 105 -3.16 10.94 -2.61
CA LEU A 105 -3.26 11.78 -1.42
C LEU A 105 -2.01 12.65 -1.23
N VAL A 106 -0.81 12.11 -1.43
CA VAL A 106 0.43 12.90 -1.44
C VAL A 106 0.37 13.98 -2.50
N GLY A 107 -0.10 13.67 -3.71
CA GLY A 107 -0.30 14.66 -4.78
C GLY A 107 -1.28 15.78 -4.36
N GLN A 108 -2.40 15.44 -3.76
CA GLN A 108 -3.38 16.41 -3.28
C GLN A 108 -2.86 17.26 -2.13
N LEU A 109 -2.07 16.70 -1.22
CA LEU A 109 -1.42 17.45 -0.13
C LEU A 109 -0.41 18.46 -0.66
N LEU A 110 0.37 18.09 -1.69
CA LEU A 110 1.35 18.98 -2.32
C LEU A 110 0.71 20.10 -3.14
N ASP A 111 -0.46 19.84 -3.75
CA ASP A 111 -1.16 20.79 -4.62
C ASP A 111 -2.23 21.63 -3.90
N GLY A 112 -2.64 21.19 -2.72
CA GLY A 112 -3.91 21.57 -2.12
C GLY A 112 -3.82 22.66 -1.05
N ASP A 113 -3.59 23.91 -1.44
CA ASP A 113 -3.84 25.05 -0.56
C ASP A 113 -5.25 25.62 -0.80
N VAL A 114 -6.10 25.54 0.23
CA VAL A 114 -7.37 26.25 0.25
C VAL A 114 -7.21 27.54 1.04
N ALA A 115 -7.17 28.68 0.34
CA ALA A 115 -6.98 30.01 0.93
C ALA A 115 -5.70 30.15 1.78
N GLY A 116 -4.61 29.53 1.37
CA GLY A 116 -3.33 29.57 2.08
C GLY A 116 -3.25 28.64 3.30
N LYS A 117 -4.14 27.65 3.37
CA LYS A 117 -4.17 26.60 4.39
C LYS A 117 -4.18 25.22 3.73
N PRO A 118 -3.58 24.21 4.36
CA PRO A 118 -3.67 22.84 3.89
C PRO A 118 -5.11 22.38 3.66
N ALA A 119 -5.33 21.58 2.62
CA ALA A 119 -6.66 21.07 2.29
C ALA A 119 -7.11 20.00 3.29
N ALA A 120 -6.17 19.23 3.86
CA ALA A 120 -6.42 18.25 4.91
C ALA A 120 -6.15 18.83 6.30
N ASP A 121 -6.90 18.42 7.30
CA ASP A 121 -6.58 18.62 8.71
C ASP A 121 -5.82 17.42 9.28
N VAL A 122 -6.17 16.21 8.83
CA VAL A 122 -5.53 14.94 9.22
C VAL A 122 -5.27 14.10 7.98
N ILE A 123 -4.15 13.39 7.99
CA ILE A 123 -3.92 12.22 7.15
C ILE A 123 -3.96 10.96 8.00
N TRP A 124 -4.43 9.86 7.41
CA TRP A 124 -4.42 8.54 8.03
C TRP A 124 -4.29 7.45 6.97
N GLY A 125 -3.32 6.56 7.13
CA GLY A 125 -3.01 5.44 6.25
C GLY A 125 -1.67 5.57 5.55
N GLY A 126 -1.13 4.46 5.06
CA GLY A 126 0.23 4.36 4.55
C GLY A 126 1.32 4.56 5.61
N GLU A 127 2.51 4.06 5.36
CA GLU A 127 3.63 4.26 6.26
C GLU A 127 4.24 5.67 6.13
N ALA A 128 4.99 6.11 7.15
CA ALA A 128 5.59 7.45 7.21
C ALA A 128 6.46 7.79 6.00
N LEU A 129 7.04 6.77 5.35
CA LEU A 129 7.90 6.94 4.18
C LEU A 129 7.18 7.55 2.97
N TRP A 130 5.88 7.27 2.79
CA TRP A 130 5.07 7.88 1.72
C TRP A 130 5.00 9.41 1.83
N TYR A 131 5.10 9.92 3.04
CA TYR A 131 4.96 11.34 3.35
C TYR A 131 6.28 12.06 3.58
N ALA A 132 7.43 11.40 3.40
CA ALA A 132 8.76 11.96 3.67
C ALA A 132 9.07 13.27 2.90
N GLY A 133 8.42 13.48 1.74
CA GLY A 133 8.57 14.69 0.92
C GLY A 133 7.55 15.80 1.23
N VAL A 134 6.61 15.57 2.16
CA VAL A 134 5.53 16.52 2.46
C VAL A 134 5.92 17.36 3.68
N GLU A 135 6.21 18.66 3.47
CA GLU A 135 6.52 19.58 4.56
C GLU A 135 5.33 19.68 5.54
N GLY A 136 5.63 19.71 6.82
CA GLY A 136 4.63 19.86 7.88
C GLY A 136 3.93 18.56 8.32
N LEU A 137 4.35 17.39 7.79
CA LEU A 137 3.81 16.07 8.17
C LEU A 137 4.84 15.16 8.83
N SER A 138 6.07 15.15 8.34
CA SER A 138 7.08 14.14 8.69
C SER A 138 7.49 14.08 10.17
N SER A 139 7.17 15.12 10.96
CA SER A 139 7.56 15.20 12.39
C SER A 139 6.46 14.82 13.39
N GLY A 140 5.25 14.52 12.92
CA GLY A 140 4.09 14.26 13.78
C GLY A 140 3.25 13.06 13.36
N LEU A 141 3.82 12.14 12.57
CA LEU A 141 3.15 10.90 12.19
C LEU A 141 3.33 9.85 13.29
N GLU A 142 2.22 9.31 13.77
CA GLU A 142 2.19 8.24 14.77
C GLU A 142 1.68 6.96 14.14
N PRO A 143 2.32 5.80 14.37
CA PRO A 143 1.77 4.51 14.01
C PRO A 143 0.44 4.27 14.70
N VAL A 144 -0.58 3.90 13.95
CA VAL A 144 -1.95 3.67 14.50
C VAL A 144 -2.56 2.36 14.04
N GLN A 145 -1.91 1.68 13.11
CA GLN A 145 -2.38 0.41 12.57
C GLN A 145 -1.20 -0.34 12.00
N ARG A 146 -1.14 -1.65 12.21
CA ARG A 146 -0.18 -2.51 11.53
C ARG A 146 -0.81 -3.16 10.31
N GLU A 147 -0.13 -3.11 9.18
CA GLU A 147 -0.53 -3.76 7.95
C GLU A 147 0.44 -4.90 7.63
N ILE A 148 -0.10 -6.06 7.27
CA ILE A 148 0.67 -7.20 6.78
C ILE A 148 0.04 -7.74 5.50
N GLY A 149 0.86 -8.33 4.63
CA GLY A 149 0.39 -9.02 3.44
C GLY A 149 -0.29 -10.35 3.77
N ALA A 150 -1.38 -10.67 3.06
CA ALA A 150 -2.04 -11.96 3.12
C ALA A 150 -2.58 -12.37 1.74
N PHE A 151 -2.85 -13.66 1.57
CA PHE A 151 -3.50 -14.17 0.38
C PHE A 151 -5.02 -14.24 0.62
N ALA A 152 -5.79 -13.55 -0.21
CA ALA A 152 -7.22 -13.80 -0.33
C ALA A 152 -7.41 -14.93 -1.36
N LEU A 153 -8.06 -16.01 -0.97
CA LEU A 153 -8.24 -17.22 -1.76
C LEU A 153 -9.68 -17.39 -2.21
N ALA A 154 -9.90 -17.75 -3.47
CA ALA A 154 -11.20 -18.14 -3.97
C ALA A 154 -11.71 -19.42 -3.26
N GLU A 155 -13.04 -19.58 -3.17
CA GLU A 155 -13.72 -20.68 -2.44
C GLU A 155 -13.18 -22.07 -2.77
N GLY A 156 -12.70 -22.30 -3.99
CA GLY A 156 -12.16 -23.59 -4.43
C GLY A 156 -10.78 -23.97 -3.88
N LEU A 157 -10.00 -23.00 -3.42
CA LEU A 157 -8.65 -23.19 -2.87
C LEU A 157 -8.62 -23.28 -1.35
N ALA A 158 -9.68 -22.84 -0.67
CA ALA A 158 -9.78 -22.93 0.78
C ALA A 158 -9.84 -24.40 1.24
N ASP A 159 -9.38 -24.69 2.44
CA ASP A 159 -9.46 -25.96 3.17
C ASP A 159 -8.35 -27.00 2.96
N GLY A 160 -7.09 -26.60 2.80
CA GLY A 160 -5.97 -27.57 2.72
C GLY A 160 -6.08 -28.52 1.53
N LYS A 161 -6.88 -28.16 0.52
CA LYS A 161 -6.98 -28.90 -0.73
C LYS A 161 -5.68 -28.74 -1.50
N LYS A 162 -5.31 -29.77 -2.23
CA LYS A 162 -4.13 -29.77 -3.08
C LYS A 162 -4.15 -28.55 -4.01
N GLY A 163 -3.21 -27.65 -3.83
CA GLY A 163 -3.05 -26.43 -4.63
C GLY A 163 -3.30 -25.11 -3.89
N THR A 164 -3.65 -25.14 -2.60
CA THR A 164 -3.66 -23.93 -1.75
C THR A 164 -2.22 -23.46 -1.55
N PRO A 165 -1.86 -22.21 -1.94
CA PRO A 165 -0.51 -21.71 -1.74
C PRO A 165 -0.26 -21.47 -0.25
N ALA A 166 0.86 -21.99 0.27
CA ALA A 166 1.34 -21.78 1.63
C ALA A 166 2.50 -20.77 1.67
N ALA A 167 3.18 -20.57 0.54
CA ALA A 167 4.31 -19.67 0.39
C ALA A 167 4.24 -18.96 -0.97
N TYR A 168 5.07 -17.92 -1.15
CA TYR A 168 5.10 -17.22 -2.44
C TYR A 168 5.58 -18.11 -3.59
N ALA A 169 6.51 -19.04 -3.32
CA ALA A 169 6.99 -20.00 -4.32
C ALA A 169 5.85 -20.86 -4.91
N ASP A 170 4.79 -21.12 -4.15
CA ASP A 170 3.64 -21.89 -4.62
C ASP A 170 2.80 -21.15 -5.68
N LEU A 171 2.94 -19.83 -5.79
CA LEU A 171 2.24 -19.02 -6.78
C LEU A 171 2.65 -19.35 -8.23
N LEU A 172 3.83 -19.95 -8.43
CA LEU A 172 4.28 -20.46 -9.72
C LEU A 172 3.71 -21.85 -10.07
N ALA A 173 2.84 -22.41 -9.22
CA ALA A 173 2.20 -23.67 -9.57
C ALA A 173 1.39 -23.56 -10.86
N ALA A 174 1.52 -24.54 -11.75
CA ALA A 174 0.85 -24.52 -13.07
C ALA A 174 -0.68 -24.36 -12.98
N SER A 175 -1.29 -24.72 -11.84
CA SER A 175 -2.73 -24.53 -11.58
C SER A 175 -3.09 -23.07 -11.33
N LEU A 176 -2.13 -22.23 -10.99
CA LEU A 176 -2.30 -20.79 -10.71
C LEU A 176 -1.81 -19.90 -11.86
N ALA A 177 -1.31 -20.45 -12.97
CA ALA A 177 -0.89 -19.67 -14.12
C ALA A 177 -2.04 -18.79 -14.64
N GLY A 178 -1.83 -17.47 -14.70
CA GLY A 178 -2.86 -16.49 -15.04
C GLY A 178 -3.99 -16.35 -14.03
N ARG A 179 -3.83 -16.86 -12.80
CA ARG A 179 -4.86 -16.87 -11.76
C ARG A 179 -4.45 -16.14 -10.48
N VAL A 180 -3.35 -15.38 -10.52
CA VAL A 180 -2.86 -14.54 -9.43
C VAL A 180 -3.12 -13.08 -9.77
N ALA A 181 -3.65 -12.31 -8.82
CA ALA A 181 -3.77 -10.86 -8.88
C ALA A 181 -2.95 -10.23 -7.76
N LEU A 182 -2.18 -9.20 -8.07
CA LEU A 182 -1.39 -8.46 -7.09
C LEU A 182 -1.53 -6.96 -7.35
N CYS A 183 -1.35 -6.15 -6.29
CA CYS A 183 -1.37 -4.70 -6.42
C CYS A 183 -0.04 -4.18 -6.95
N ASP A 184 -0.08 -3.04 -7.67
CA ASP A 184 1.13 -2.35 -8.12
C ASP A 184 1.85 -1.74 -6.90
N PRO A 185 3.10 -2.15 -6.58
CA PRO A 185 3.85 -1.64 -5.45
C PRO A 185 4.22 -0.15 -5.56
N THR A 186 4.03 0.46 -6.73
CA THR A 186 4.28 1.90 -6.93
C THR A 186 3.13 2.78 -6.47
N SER A 187 1.93 2.22 -6.29
CA SER A 187 0.72 2.96 -5.97
C SER A 187 -0.05 2.44 -4.75
N CYS A 188 0.30 1.26 -4.24
CA CYS A 188 -0.44 0.57 -3.20
C CYS A 188 0.50 -0.07 -2.17
N GLU A 189 0.26 0.19 -0.88
CA GLU A 189 1.07 -0.37 0.21
C GLU A 189 1.06 -1.90 0.21
N ALA A 190 -0.11 -2.54 0.05
CA ALA A 190 -0.18 -3.99 -0.02
C ALA A 190 0.68 -4.59 -1.14
N GLY A 191 0.75 -3.92 -2.31
CA GLY A 191 1.66 -4.30 -3.39
C GLY A 191 3.12 -4.25 -2.97
N TRP A 192 3.51 -3.20 -2.25
CA TRP A 192 4.86 -3.09 -1.69
C TRP A 192 5.17 -4.19 -0.68
N LEU A 193 4.27 -4.45 0.27
CA LEU A 193 4.44 -5.50 1.26
C LEU A 193 4.64 -6.88 0.63
N HIS A 194 3.85 -7.21 -0.39
CA HIS A 194 3.99 -8.47 -1.11
C HIS A 194 5.26 -8.54 -1.94
N LEU A 195 5.67 -7.44 -2.60
CA LEU A 195 6.92 -7.42 -3.36
C LEU A 195 8.13 -7.67 -2.45
N VAL A 196 8.21 -6.97 -1.31
CA VAL A 196 9.29 -7.16 -0.34
C VAL A 196 9.34 -8.60 0.18
N ALA A 197 8.18 -9.19 0.48
CA ALA A 197 8.11 -10.58 0.95
C ALA A 197 8.53 -11.58 -0.13
N MET A 198 8.09 -11.40 -1.39
CA MET A 198 8.52 -12.23 -2.52
C MET A 198 10.04 -12.17 -2.74
N LEU A 199 10.60 -10.96 -2.71
CA LEU A 199 12.06 -10.78 -2.87
C LEU A 199 12.84 -11.42 -1.71
N SER A 200 12.33 -11.32 -0.49
CA SER A 200 12.94 -11.94 0.70
C SER A 200 12.90 -13.46 0.65
N GLU A 201 11.76 -14.05 0.34
CA GLU A 201 11.59 -15.50 0.26
C GLU A 201 12.47 -16.10 -0.84
N ALA A 202 12.43 -15.53 -2.05
CA ALA A 202 13.17 -16.06 -3.19
C ALA A 202 14.69 -15.96 -3.03
N SER A 203 15.20 -14.93 -2.32
CA SER A 203 16.62 -14.81 -1.98
C SER A 203 17.05 -15.70 -0.81
N GLY A 204 16.11 -16.27 -0.05
CA GLY A 204 16.39 -16.99 1.19
C GLY A 204 16.91 -16.10 2.32
N THR A 205 16.72 -14.79 2.23
CA THR A 205 17.19 -13.79 3.21
C THR A 205 16.07 -13.34 4.14
N SER A 206 15.64 -14.18 5.06
CA SER A 206 14.58 -13.83 6.03
C SER A 206 15.01 -12.78 7.07
N ALA A 207 16.28 -12.46 7.19
CA ALA A 207 16.79 -11.56 8.22
C ALA A 207 17.93 -10.65 7.70
N GLY A 208 17.58 -9.42 7.28
CA GLY A 208 18.54 -8.32 7.14
C GLY A 208 19.55 -8.41 6.00
N GLY A 209 19.25 -9.21 4.96
CA GLY A 209 20.02 -9.23 3.72
C GLY A 209 19.64 -8.11 2.74
N THR A 210 20.41 -7.96 1.67
CA THR A 210 20.03 -7.07 0.56
C THR A 210 18.87 -7.71 -0.19
N LEU A 211 17.74 -7.05 -0.23
CA LEU A 211 16.58 -7.48 -1.02
C LEU A 211 16.83 -7.22 -2.50
N GLY A 212 16.35 -8.13 -3.36
CA GLY A 212 16.31 -7.89 -4.79
C GLY A 212 17.59 -8.29 -5.53
N ASP A 213 18.16 -9.45 -5.20
CA ASP A 213 19.15 -10.11 -6.03
C ASP A 213 18.53 -10.67 -7.34
N ASP A 214 19.38 -11.15 -8.25
CA ASP A 214 18.92 -11.67 -9.54
C ASP A 214 17.96 -12.87 -9.40
N VAL A 215 18.10 -13.69 -8.35
CA VAL A 215 17.23 -14.85 -8.12
C VAL A 215 15.83 -14.39 -7.74
N SER A 216 15.74 -13.39 -6.85
CA SER A 216 14.48 -12.82 -6.40
C SER A 216 13.73 -12.14 -7.54
N TRP A 217 14.43 -11.38 -8.36
CA TRP A 217 13.81 -10.71 -9.51
C TRP A 217 13.42 -11.70 -10.62
N ALA A 218 14.17 -12.79 -10.80
CA ALA A 218 13.79 -13.85 -11.72
C ALA A 218 12.46 -14.50 -11.30
N PHE A 219 12.24 -14.72 -10.00
CA PHE A 219 10.95 -15.20 -9.47
C PHE A 219 9.80 -14.24 -9.82
N VAL A 220 9.97 -12.94 -9.56
CA VAL A 220 8.95 -11.93 -9.86
C VAL A 220 8.66 -11.86 -11.37
N GLN A 221 9.71 -11.91 -12.19
CA GLN A 221 9.59 -11.93 -13.65
C GLN A 221 8.82 -13.16 -14.13
N GLU A 222 9.11 -14.34 -13.57
CA GLU A 222 8.42 -15.58 -13.91
C GLU A 222 6.94 -15.51 -13.53
N LEU A 223 6.60 -15.00 -12.33
CA LEU A 223 5.22 -14.83 -11.89
C LEU A 223 4.41 -13.94 -12.83
N LEU A 224 5.01 -12.84 -13.29
CA LEU A 224 4.38 -11.96 -14.27
C LEU A 224 4.28 -12.61 -15.66
N ALA A 225 5.30 -13.38 -16.07
CA ALA A 225 5.29 -14.10 -17.35
C ALA A 225 4.25 -15.23 -17.38
N GLU A 226 3.97 -15.88 -16.24
CA GLU A 226 2.87 -16.84 -16.06
C GLU A 226 1.49 -16.17 -16.05
N GLY A 227 1.42 -14.85 -16.20
CA GLY A 227 0.20 -14.10 -16.40
C GLY A 227 -0.44 -13.55 -15.13
N ALA A 228 0.32 -13.37 -14.06
CA ALA A 228 -0.19 -12.66 -12.89
C ALA A 228 -0.65 -11.25 -13.27
N ALA A 229 -1.85 -10.87 -12.81
CA ALA A 229 -2.44 -9.56 -13.11
C ALA A 229 -1.97 -8.51 -12.10
N VAL A 230 -1.38 -7.42 -12.60
CA VAL A 230 -1.04 -6.25 -11.78
C VAL A 230 -2.24 -5.31 -11.74
N CYS A 231 -2.76 -5.06 -10.55
CA CYS A 231 -3.93 -4.24 -10.27
C CYS A 231 -3.52 -2.89 -9.68
N ALA A 232 -4.32 -1.86 -9.91
CA ALA A 232 -4.00 -0.52 -9.44
C ALA A 232 -4.09 -0.38 -7.90
N ASP A 233 -4.98 -1.16 -7.29
CA ASP A 233 -5.29 -1.13 -5.86
C ASP A 233 -5.86 -2.48 -5.40
N GLU A 234 -6.12 -2.60 -4.09
CA GLU A 234 -6.65 -3.81 -3.48
C GLU A 234 -8.10 -4.10 -3.93
N ASP A 235 -8.92 -3.07 -4.13
CA ASP A 235 -10.29 -3.23 -4.60
C ASP A 235 -10.30 -3.91 -5.97
N ALA A 236 -9.40 -3.52 -6.88
CA ALA A 236 -9.27 -4.13 -8.20
C ALA A 236 -8.77 -5.58 -8.13
N ALA A 237 -7.81 -5.88 -7.24
CA ALA A 237 -7.31 -7.24 -7.04
C ALA A 237 -8.40 -8.17 -6.45
N LEU A 238 -9.14 -7.69 -5.44
CA LEU A 238 -10.26 -8.43 -4.86
C LEU A 238 -11.44 -8.58 -5.83
N GLN A 239 -11.66 -7.57 -6.70
CA GLN A 239 -12.68 -7.69 -7.75
C GLN A 239 -12.31 -8.75 -8.78
N ALA A 240 -11.03 -8.88 -9.14
CA ALA A 240 -10.56 -9.96 -10.03
C ALA A 240 -10.83 -11.34 -9.42
N LEU A 241 -10.66 -11.48 -8.08
CA LEU A 241 -11.01 -12.70 -7.36
C LEU A 241 -12.52 -12.99 -7.42
N LEU A 242 -13.36 -11.98 -7.13
CA LEU A 242 -14.82 -12.12 -7.14
C LEU A 242 -15.40 -12.43 -8.52
N ASP A 243 -14.80 -11.87 -9.57
CA ASP A 243 -15.20 -12.12 -10.96
C ASP A 243 -14.71 -13.48 -11.49
N GLY A 244 -13.93 -14.21 -10.69
CA GLY A 244 -13.34 -15.47 -11.08
C GLY A 244 -12.20 -15.31 -12.12
N ASN A 245 -11.61 -14.14 -12.23
CA ASN A 245 -10.43 -13.89 -13.06
C ASN A 245 -9.12 -14.26 -12.34
N ALA A 246 -9.13 -14.27 -11.01
CA ALA A 246 -8.05 -14.75 -10.16
C ALA A 246 -8.58 -15.82 -9.20
N ASP A 247 -7.69 -16.68 -8.71
CA ASP A 247 -7.94 -17.64 -7.63
C ASP A 247 -7.21 -17.21 -6.35
N VAL A 248 -6.17 -16.39 -6.49
CA VAL A 248 -5.38 -15.80 -5.41
C VAL A 248 -5.26 -14.31 -5.64
N ALA A 249 -5.61 -13.50 -4.64
CA ALA A 249 -5.31 -12.06 -4.63
C ALA A 249 -4.33 -11.75 -3.49
N LEU A 250 -3.24 -11.06 -3.84
CA LEU A 250 -2.19 -10.61 -2.93
C LEU A 250 -2.59 -9.20 -2.45
N VAL A 251 -3.11 -9.13 -1.23
CA VAL A 251 -3.70 -7.91 -0.64
C VAL A 251 -3.33 -7.80 0.83
N SER A 252 -3.71 -6.71 1.50
CA SER A 252 -3.57 -6.63 2.96
C SER A 252 -4.45 -7.68 3.66
N GLU A 253 -3.99 -8.16 4.80
CA GLU A 253 -4.77 -9.05 5.66
C GLU A 253 -6.15 -8.47 5.97
N GLN A 254 -6.20 -7.18 6.28
CA GLN A 254 -7.45 -6.50 6.60
C GLN A 254 -8.46 -6.60 5.46
N CYS A 255 -8.07 -6.27 4.24
CA CYS A 255 -8.94 -6.33 3.07
C CYS A 255 -9.38 -7.77 2.76
N ALA A 256 -8.47 -8.74 2.87
CA ALA A 256 -8.79 -10.17 2.71
C ALA A 256 -9.82 -10.62 3.75
N ARG A 257 -9.65 -10.28 5.03
CA ARG A 257 -10.55 -10.64 6.13
C ARG A 257 -11.90 -9.97 6.04
N GLN A 258 -11.94 -8.70 5.64
CA GLN A 258 -13.21 -7.99 5.39
C GLN A 258 -13.99 -8.62 4.24
N LEU A 259 -13.29 -9.01 3.15
CA LEU A 259 -13.94 -9.73 2.05
C LEU A 259 -14.48 -11.09 2.50
N ALA A 260 -13.68 -11.87 3.23
CA ALA A 260 -14.07 -13.18 3.75
C ALA A 260 -15.31 -13.08 4.65
N ARG A 261 -15.33 -12.10 5.57
CA ARG A 261 -16.48 -11.84 6.44
C ARG A 261 -17.72 -11.45 5.66
N ARG A 262 -17.58 -10.61 4.63
CA ARG A 262 -18.69 -10.09 3.84
C ARG A 262 -19.31 -11.12 2.92
N THR A 263 -18.48 -11.97 2.30
CA THR A 263 -18.95 -12.91 1.26
C THR A 263 -19.18 -14.32 1.78
N GLY A 264 -18.42 -14.76 2.77
CA GLY A 264 -18.37 -16.16 3.21
C GLY A 264 -17.83 -17.14 2.15
N GLN A 265 -17.27 -16.62 1.04
CA GLN A 265 -16.79 -17.40 -0.11
C GLN A 265 -15.29 -17.23 -0.35
N THR A 266 -14.63 -16.47 0.50
CA THR A 266 -13.20 -16.21 0.42
C THR A 266 -12.55 -16.69 1.71
N THR A 267 -11.37 -17.29 1.61
CA THR A 267 -10.54 -17.68 2.74
C THR A 267 -9.30 -16.81 2.77
N VAL A 268 -8.79 -16.51 3.95
CA VAL A 268 -7.51 -15.82 4.15
C VAL A 268 -6.45 -16.85 4.47
N ALA A 269 -5.30 -16.77 3.81
CA ALA A 269 -4.12 -17.53 4.15
C ALA A 269 -2.94 -16.59 4.37
N TRP A 270 -2.16 -16.87 5.39
CA TRP A 270 -0.93 -16.17 5.68
C TRP A 270 0.23 -16.98 5.10
N PRO A 271 1.16 -16.34 4.35
CA PRO A 271 2.37 -17.05 3.93
C PRO A 271 3.10 -17.65 5.13
N GLU A 272 3.58 -18.88 5.00
CA GLU A 272 4.41 -19.55 6.03
C GLU A 272 5.83 -18.93 6.11
N SER A 273 6.24 -18.21 5.07
CA SER A 273 7.45 -17.39 5.05
C SER A 273 7.19 -16.03 5.70
N ALA A 274 8.27 -15.24 5.85
CA ALA A 274 8.16 -13.88 6.35
C ALA A 274 7.26 -13.02 5.43
N VAL A 275 6.41 -12.20 6.04
CA VAL A 275 5.54 -11.26 5.33
C VAL A 275 6.12 -9.85 5.37
N GLY A 276 5.78 -9.03 4.38
CA GLY A 276 6.00 -7.59 4.46
C GLY A 276 5.10 -6.98 5.53
N VAL A 277 5.63 -6.03 6.27
CA VAL A 277 4.92 -5.29 7.31
C VAL A 277 5.13 -3.80 7.13
N ALA A 278 4.07 -3.02 7.33
CA ALA A 278 4.13 -1.57 7.47
C ALA A 278 3.26 -1.14 8.65
N ASP A 279 3.68 -0.08 9.32
CA ASP A 279 2.82 0.57 10.30
C ASP A 279 2.19 1.81 9.64
N ALA A 280 0.89 1.69 9.34
CA ALA A 280 0.12 2.82 8.82
C ALA A 280 0.00 3.91 9.88
N CYS A 281 0.30 5.13 9.46
CA CYS A 281 0.42 6.27 10.36
C CYS A 281 -0.78 7.21 10.25
N ALA A 282 -0.99 7.99 11.30
CA ALA A 282 -1.87 9.16 11.28
C ALA A 282 -1.13 10.40 11.80
N GLY A 283 -1.49 11.57 11.28
CA GLY A 283 -0.91 12.82 11.75
C GLY A 283 -1.76 14.03 11.41
N ALA A 284 -1.70 15.03 12.28
CA ALA A 284 -2.26 16.34 12.03
C ALA A 284 -1.38 17.13 11.06
N VAL A 285 -2.00 17.80 10.09
CA VAL A 285 -1.27 18.63 9.12
C VAL A 285 -0.95 19.97 9.75
N GLU A 286 0.31 20.37 9.76
CA GLU A 286 0.76 21.61 10.35
C GLU A 286 0.06 22.83 9.72
N GLY A 287 -0.47 23.70 10.56
CA GLY A 287 -1.16 24.91 10.10
C GLY A 287 -2.52 24.65 9.48
N CYS A 288 -3.11 23.49 9.65
CA CYS A 288 -4.45 23.16 9.17
C CYS A 288 -5.53 24.09 9.76
N LEU A 289 -6.76 23.97 9.25
CA LEU A 289 -7.86 24.87 9.68
C LEU A 289 -8.43 24.49 11.04
N ASN A 290 -8.43 23.21 11.38
CA ASN A 290 -9.12 22.66 12.54
C ASN A 290 -8.15 21.90 13.47
N GLU A 291 -7.05 22.55 13.89
CA GLU A 291 -5.93 21.96 14.64
C GLU A 291 -6.39 21.16 15.86
N ARG A 292 -7.28 21.71 16.69
CA ARG A 292 -7.78 21.02 17.90
C ARG A 292 -8.55 19.74 17.59
N GLN A 293 -9.31 19.74 16.49
CA GLN A 293 -10.05 18.56 16.04
C GLN A 293 -9.11 17.52 15.44
N ALA A 294 -8.06 17.99 14.73
CA ALA A 294 -7.02 17.15 14.17
C ALA A 294 -6.22 16.42 15.25
N GLU A 295 -5.73 17.15 16.25
CA GLU A 295 -5.03 16.59 17.40
C GLU A 295 -5.90 15.58 18.15
N ALA A 296 -7.16 15.94 18.42
CA ALA A 296 -8.09 15.04 19.11
C ALA A 296 -8.42 13.78 18.31
N PHE A 297 -8.44 13.83 16.97
CA PHE A 297 -8.66 12.65 16.13
C PHE A 297 -7.45 11.72 16.19
N VAL A 298 -6.22 12.25 16.07
CA VAL A 298 -4.99 11.45 16.15
C VAL A 298 -4.86 10.83 17.54
N GLU A 299 -5.09 11.62 18.62
CA GLU A 299 -5.08 11.11 20.00
C GLU A 299 -6.14 10.01 20.22
N PHE A 300 -7.35 10.18 19.70
CA PHE A 300 -8.39 9.15 19.75
C PHE A 300 -7.94 7.87 19.02
N LEU A 301 -7.41 8.00 17.80
CA LEU A 301 -7.03 6.86 16.98
C LEU A 301 -5.85 6.08 17.59
N ALA A 302 -4.87 6.77 18.17
CA ALA A 302 -3.75 6.16 18.88
C ALA A 302 -4.13 5.62 20.28
N GLY A 303 -5.24 6.09 20.85
CA GLY A 303 -5.72 5.68 22.17
C GLY A 303 -6.46 4.34 22.15
N HIS A 304 -6.61 3.75 23.37
CA HIS A 304 -7.24 2.42 23.56
C HIS A 304 -8.59 2.28 22.83
N ASP A 305 -9.50 3.27 22.96
CA ASP A 305 -10.83 3.20 22.37
C ASP A 305 -10.78 3.21 20.82
N GLY A 306 -9.89 4.01 20.23
CA GLY A 306 -9.65 4.02 18.78
C GLY A 306 -9.03 2.73 18.31
N GLN A 307 -8.03 2.22 19.03
CA GLN A 307 -7.38 0.95 18.71
C GLN A 307 -8.34 -0.25 18.83
N GLN A 308 -9.29 -0.20 19.77
CA GLN A 308 -10.35 -1.21 19.83
C GLN A 308 -11.24 -1.17 18.59
N VAL A 309 -11.61 0.04 18.09
CA VAL A 309 -12.36 0.17 16.83
C VAL A 309 -11.56 -0.35 15.63
N VAL A 310 -10.25 -0.09 15.59
CA VAL A 310 -9.34 -0.64 14.58
C VAL A 310 -9.40 -2.16 14.57
N ALA A 311 -9.27 -2.79 15.76
CA ALA A 311 -9.35 -4.24 15.89
C ALA A 311 -10.73 -4.80 15.48
N ASP A 312 -11.83 -4.18 15.91
CA ASP A 312 -13.20 -4.60 15.59
C ASP A 312 -13.51 -4.52 14.07
N ALA A 313 -12.81 -3.61 13.37
CA ALA A 313 -12.85 -3.50 11.91
C ALA A 313 -11.89 -4.46 11.19
N LEU A 314 -11.35 -5.46 11.90
CA LEU A 314 -10.43 -6.50 11.41
C LEU A 314 -9.05 -5.99 10.98
N ALA A 315 -8.68 -4.77 11.33
CA ALA A 315 -7.31 -4.27 11.22
C ALA A 315 -6.48 -4.70 12.43
N ARG A 316 -5.15 -4.65 12.30
CA ARG A 316 -4.25 -4.95 13.43
C ARG A 316 -3.97 -3.68 14.23
N PRO A 317 -4.30 -3.65 15.52
CA PRO A 317 -3.93 -2.54 16.39
C PRO A 317 -2.41 -2.54 16.62
N VAL A 318 -1.85 -1.37 16.91
CA VAL A 318 -0.45 -1.21 17.37
C VAL A 318 -0.35 -1.12 18.89
N ALA A 319 -1.47 -0.92 19.59
CA ALA A 319 -1.48 -0.86 21.04
C ALA A 319 -1.36 -2.27 21.64
N ASP A 320 -0.41 -2.46 22.58
CA ASP A 320 -0.11 -3.75 23.20
C ASP A 320 -1.27 -4.31 24.05
N ASP A 321 -2.18 -3.44 24.51
CA ASP A 321 -3.32 -3.80 25.34
C ASP A 321 -4.60 -4.10 24.54
N VAL A 322 -4.54 -4.05 23.21
CA VAL A 322 -5.65 -4.37 22.30
C VAL A 322 -5.27 -5.55 21.41
N GLN A 323 -6.08 -6.60 21.45
CA GLN A 323 -5.81 -7.82 20.70
C GLN A 323 -6.37 -7.76 19.28
N VAL A 324 -5.69 -8.44 18.35
CA VAL A 324 -6.18 -8.64 17.00
C VAL A 324 -7.50 -9.40 17.05
N ALA A 325 -8.55 -8.87 16.45
CA ALA A 325 -9.84 -9.54 16.39
C ALA A 325 -9.81 -10.76 15.44
N GLY A 326 -10.61 -11.79 15.72
CA GLY A 326 -10.80 -12.92 14.79
C GLY A 326 -10.54 -14.30 15.38
N GLY A 327 -10.20 -14.38 16.67
CA GLY A 327 -10.02 -15.64 17.39
C GLY A 327 -8.72 -16.38 17.06
N ASP A 328 -8.70 -17.69 17.39
CA ASP A 328 -7.49 -18.54 17.34
C ASP A 328 -6.96 -18.79 15.91
N ASP A 329 -7.76 -18.53 14.88
CA ASP A 329 -7.36 -18.74 13.48
C ASP A 329 -6.54 -17.57 12.89
N VAL A 330 -6.45 -16.45 13.60
CA VAL A 330 -5.68 -15.27 13.17
C VAL A 330 -4.40 -15.19 13.98
N PRO A 331 -3.20 -15.23 13.33
CA PRO A 331 -1.94 -15.18 14.06
C PRO A 331 -1.83 -13.87 14.86
N ALA A 332 -1.33 -13.93 16.09
CA ALA A 332 -1.02 -12.74 16.87
C ALA A 332 0.14 -11.95 16.25
N ASN A 333 0.34 -10.69 16.64
CA ASN A 333 1.42 -9.87 16.09
C ASN A 333 2.81 -10.53 16.27
N ASP A 334 3.03 -11.20 17.42
CA ASP A 334 4.29 -11.86 17.73
C ASP A 334 4.48 -13.23 17.03
N ASP A 335 3.39 -13.79 16.47
CA ASP A 335 3.41 -15.07 15.75
C ASP A 335 3.64 -14.90 14.23
N VAL A 336 3.65 -13.67 13.73
CA VAL A 336 3.90 -13.37 12.32
C VAL A 336 5.38 -13.11 12.12
N GLU A 337 6.05 -13.94 11.31
CA GLU A 337 7.41 -13.68 10.88
C GLU A 337 7.40 -12.55 9.84
N VAL A 338 8.15 -11.47 10.12
CA VAL A 338 8.19 -10.29 9.26
C VAL A 338 9.54 -10.13 8.59
N VAL A 339 9.55 -9.58 7.38
CA VAL A 339 10.78 -9.20 6.69
C VAL A 339 11.43 -8.05 7.45
N ALA A 340 12.61 -8.31 8.01
CA ALA A 340 13.34 -7.31 8.79
C ALA A 340 13.99 -6.29 7.84
N THR A 341 13.51 -5.04 7.86
CA THR A 341 14.15 -3.90 7.19
C THR A 341 14.34 -2.78 8.20
N ASP A 342 15.54 -2.16 8.23
CA ASP A 342 15.70 -0.92 8.99
C ASP A 342 15.19 0.28 8.16
N ALA A 343 14.62 1.30 8.83
CA ALA A 343 13.96 2.42 8.18
C ALA A 343 14.87 3.21 7.21
N ASP A 344 16.14 3.37 7.54
CA ASP A 344 17.09 4.13 6.68
C ASP A 344 17.49 3.33 5.43
N THR A 345 17.62 2.03 5.58
CA THR A 345 17.91 1.10 4.48
C THR A 345 16.68 0.89 3.63
N ALA A 346 15.49 0.76 4.24
CA ALA A 346 14.22 0.60 3.55
C ALA A 346 13.93 1.76 2.57
N ALA A 347 14.19 3.01 2.99
CA ALA A 347 13.97 4.17 2.13
C ALA A 347 14.82 4.16 0.85
N LYS A 348 16.10 3.80 0.99
CA LYS A 348 17.03 3.71 -0.16
C LYS A 348 16.76 2.51 -1.04
N GLN A 349 16.53 1.35 -0.42
CA GLN A 349 16.22 0.12 -1.14
C GLN A 349 14.88 0.22 -1.86
N ARG A 350 13.88 0.92 -1.30
CA ARG A 350 12.58 1.11 -1.95
C ARG A 350 12.72 1.78 -3.31
N GLU A 351 13.48 2.87 -3.43
CA GLU A 351 13.69 3.54 -4.71
C GLU A 351 14.31 2.60 -5.75
N GLU A 352 15.33 1.84 -5.36
CA GLU A 352 16.01 0.88 -6.24
C GLU A 352 15.10 -0.30 -6.62
N ILE A 353 14.36 -0.84 -5.66
CA ILE A 353 13.41 -1.93 -5.87
C ILE A 353 12.28 -1.49 -6.81
N LEU A 354 11.67 -0.31 -6.58
CA LEU A 354 10.60 0.19 -7.45
C LEU A 354 11.11 0.53 -8.86
N ALA A 355 12.36 1.01 -9.00
CA ALA A 355 12.98 1.21 -10.31
C ALA A 355 13.19 -0.13 -11.03
N THR A 356 13.60 -1.19 -10.31
CA THR A 356 13.75 -2.53 -10.89
C THR A 356 12.41 -3.16 -11.22
N TRP A 357 11.39 -3.01 -10.35
CA TRP A 357 10.00 -3.41 -10.64
C TRP A 357 9.50 -2.84 -11.96
N ALA A 358 9.72 -1.54 -12.21
CA ALA A 358 9.32 -0.90 -13.45
C ALA A 358 10.01 -1.54 -14.68
N ARG A 359 11.29 -1.91 -14.57
CA ARG A 359 12.03 -2.62 -15.63
C ARG A 359 11.50 -4.04 -15.86
N VAL A 360 11.21 -4.77 -14.78
CA VAL A 360 10.62 -6.12 -14.85
C VAL A 360 9.26 -6.06 -15.52
N LEU A 361 8.40 -5.13 -15.09
CA LEU A 361 7.06 -4.94 -15.67
C LEU A 361 7.10 -4.55 -17.15
N ALA A 362 8.11 -3.76 -17.57
CA ALA A 362 8.34 -3.41 -18.98
C ALA A 362 8.98 -4.54 -19.80
N GLY A 363 9.41 -5.64 -19.19
CA GLY A 363 10.17 -6.71 -19.85
C GLY A 363 11.59 -6.30 -20.23
N GLU A 364 12.14 -5.29 -19.56
CA GLU A 364 13.47 -4.71 -19.81
C GLU A 364 14.53 -5.18 -18.79
N TRP A 365 14.10 -5.92 -17.76
CA TRP A 365 15.03 -6.44 -16.77
C TRP A 365 15.67 -7.74 -17.24
N THR A 366 17.00 -7.83 -17.03
CA THR A 366 17.81 -9.04 -17.26
C THR A 366 18.74 -9.24 -16.06
N PRO A 367 19.08 -10.49 -15.68
CA PRO A 367 20.08 -10.76 -14.65
C PRO A 367 21.43 -10.12 -14.98
N ALA A 368 22.17 -9.66 -13.96
CA ALA A 368 23.46 -9.00 -14.14
C ALA A 368 24.51 -9.90 -14.85
N ALA A 369 24.49 -11.20 -14.57
CA ALA A 369 25.36 -12.16 -15.26
C ALA A 369 25.10 -12.25 -16.78
N ALA A 370 23.88 -12.03 -17.23
CA ALA A 370 23.53 -12.03 -18.65
C ALA A 370 23.94 -10.71 -19.34
N GLU A 371 24.02 -9.62 -18.59
CA GLU A 371 24.51 -8.32 -19.10
C GLU A 371 26.04 -8.36 -19.30
N GLU A 372 26.79 -9.05 -18.44
CA GLU A 372 28.24 -9.24 -18.59
C GLU A 372 28.59 -10.11 -19.80
N ASP A 373 27.88 -11.23 -20.01
CA ASP A 373 28.08 -12.11 -21.18
C ASP A 373 27.77 -11.39 -22.50
N ALA A 374 26.73 -10.56 -22.53
CA ALA A 374 26.37 -9.77 -23.71
C ALA A 374 27.38 -8.65 -24.01
N ALA A 375 28.06 -8.11 -22.99
CA ALA A 375 29.09 -7.09 -23.12
C ALA A 375 30.41 -7.70 -23.62
N GLU A 376 30.76 -8.94 -23.22
CA GLU A 376 31.94 -9.66 -23.68
C GLU A 376 31.80 -10.13 -25.13
N ASP A 377 30.63 -10.65 -25.54
CA ASP A 377 30.38 -11.10 -26.91
C ASP A 377 30.36 -9.93 -27.93
N GLY A 378 29.94 -8.73 -27.47
CA GLY A 378 30.03 -7.52 -28.28
C GLY A 378 31.44 -6.96 -28.50
N GLY A 379 32.44 -7.38 -27.69
CA GLY A 379 33.84 -6.92 -27.76
C GLY A 379 34.71 -7.65 -28.77
N GLU A 380 34.42 -8.91 -29.11
CA GLU A 380 35.25 -9.71 -30.02
C GLU A 380 35.03 -9.48 -31.52
N ALA A 381 33.98 -8.78 -31.92
CA ALA A 381 33.65 -8.54 -33.34
C ALA A 381 34.47 -7.39 -33.99
N GLY A 382 35.36 -6.72 -33.28
CA GLY A 382 36.09 -5.52 -33.72
C GLY A 382 37.50 -5.68 -34.19
N GLU A 383 38.20 -6.84 -34.05
CA GLU A 383 39.63 -6.98 -34.35
C GLU A 383 40.01 -8.07 -35.36
N ALA A 384 39.35 -8.14 -36.46
CA ALA A 384 39.83 -8.95 -37.61
C ALA A 384 39.56 -8.23 -38.92
N LYS A 385 40.43 -7.25 -39.22
CA LYS A 385 40.91 -6.89 -40.58
C LYS A 385 41.74 -5.60 -40.57
N ALA A 386 43.02 -5.72 -40.54
CA ALA A 386 43.96 -4.81 -41.18
C ALA A 386 45.06 -5.66 -41.84
#